data_a6b2a0e0b226cd9e9a3ad8e35b3ff01b
#
_entry.id   a6b2a0e0b226cd9e9a3ad8e35b3ff01b
#
_cell.length_a   1.000
_cell.length_b   1.000
_cell.length_c   1.000
_cell.angle_alpha   90.00
_cell.angle_beta   90.00
_cell.angle_gamma   90.00
#
_symmetry.space_group_name_H-M   'P 1'
#
loop_
_entity.id
_entity.type
_entity.pdbx_description
1 polymer ?
#
loop_
_entity_poly.entity_id
_entity_poly.type
_entity_poly.pdbx_seq_one_letter_code
_entity_poly.pdbx_strand_id
1 'polypeptide(L)'
;KKKKIITFVGKLNKAKGYDIFGSAIIDILNKYKKWKAVVIGDEEREKLEFKHKNLNILGFQNHGRVLQIFKQTSISVVCSRWEEPFGRTSLESSSCGCAVIITNRGGLPETITNGVIVNKLSKLSIYTAIEKLILNKKIRTNLQKLSIKNFILTNKNASILIDTYRGKILKNLTTIKKKKLKILHVTNFNERHNGRLFYNTGKRINNGFIRLNHSVLEFSDRDIVSYYRGLTDLNGSKRLNKKLIEVISNYLPDLIVLGHADLVDFVTLNFIKKNYPDIKICQWFLDRMDTQWSKNLVRFKDKMQLMDANFCTTDPKTLNISKKNLIFYMPNPVDSSFETLKNFDKKSLTNDVFFAMSHGVHRGVLKKGKFDERENFITRLQDLIPNIKFDLYGMKNHQPVWADNFINALSRSKIGLNLSQGIPLKYYSSDRFAQLIGNGLLVFIDEK
;
A
#
# COMPACT_ATOMS: atom_id res chain seq x y z
N LYS A 1 -29.03 18.95 27.72
CA LYS A 1 -28.58 20.37 27.61
C LYS A 1 -27.09 20.45 27.86
N LYS A 2 -26.32 21.13 26.98
CA LYS A 2 -24.86 21.32 27.14
C LYS A 2 -24.55 22.19 28.35
N LYS A 3 -23.59 21.74 29.17
CA LYS A 3 -23.08 22.50 30.34
C LYS A 3 -21.89 23.36 29.90
N LYS A 4 -21.48 24.34 30.72
CA LYS A 4 -20.25 25.14 30.48
C LYS A 4 -19.02 24.33 30.84
N ILE A 5 -18.76 23.27 30.03
CA ILE A 5 -17.66 22.35 30.20
C ILE A 5 -16.80 22.38 28.94
N ILE A 6 -15.48 22.45 29.14
CA ILE A 6 -14.44 22.29 28.11
C ILE A 6 -13.76 20.96 28.39
N THR A 7 -13.60 20.12 27.39
CA THR A 7 -13.06 18.77 27.59
C THR A 7 -11.84 18.53 26.72
N PHE A 8 -10.82 17.89 27.29
CA PHE A 8 -9.71 17.26 26.61
C PHE A 8 -9.75 15.76 26.92
N VAL A 9 -9.61 14.93 25.88
CA VAL A 9 -9.57 13.47 26.01
C VAL A 9 -8.41 12.91 25.17
N GLY A 10 -7.51 12.18 25.79
CA GLY A 10 -6.35 11.59 25.14
C GLY A 10 -5.21 11.35 26.12
N LYS A 11 -4.09 10.84 25.63
CA LYS A 11 -2.86 10.71 26.44
C LYS A 11 -2.41 12.09 26.91
N LEU A 12 -2.01 12.17 28.19
CA LEU A 12 -1.64 13.44 28.82
C LEU A 12 -0.17 13.82 28.56
N ASN A 13 0.20 13.86 27.28
CA ASN A 13 1.57 14.11 26.83
C ASN A 13 1.68 15.24 25.80
N LYS A 14 2.90 15.65 25.49
CA LYS A 14 3.20 16.70 24.51
C LYS A 14 2.79 16.33 23.09
N ALA A 15 2.85 15.06 22.70
CA ALA A 15 2.42 14.63 21.36
C ALA A 15 0.94 14.91 21.12
N LYS A 16 0.10 14.72 22.15
CA LYS A 16 -1.34 15.06 22.09
C LYS A 16 -1.63 16.53 22.40
N GLY A 17 -0.59 17.35 22.67
CA GLY A 17 -0.72 18.78 22.95
C GLY A 17 -1.29 19.11 24.32
N TYR A 18 -1.21 18.18 25.29
CA TYR A 18 -1.76 18.39 26.63
C TYR A 18 -1.05 19.53 27.37
N ASP A 19 0.24 19.74 27.16
CA ASP A 19 1.01 20.87 27.70
C ASP A 19 0.45 22.24 27.22
N ILE A 20 0.07 22.34 25.95
CA ILE A 20 -0.52 23.55 25.37
C ILE A 20 -1.95 23.74 25.87
N PHE A 21 -2.74 22.66 25.84
CA PHE A 21 -4.11 22.70 26.37
C PHE A 21 -4.09 23.10 27.85
N GLY A 22 -3.26 22.45 28.67
CA GLY A 22 -3.16 22.71 30.11
C GLY A 22 -2.82 24.16 30.40
N SER A 23 -1.81 24.71 29.72
CA SER A 23 -1.42 26.12 29.89
C SER A 23 -2.52 27.08 29.46
N ALA A 24 -3.22 26.82 28.36
CA ALA A 24 -4.30 27.66 27.86
C ALA A 24 -5.56 27.57 28.76
N ILE A 25 -5.89 26.37 29.24
CA ILE A 25 -7.10 26.17 30.03
C ILE A 25 -7.01 26.81 31.41
N ILE A 26 -5.84 26.86 32.04
CA ILE A 26 -5.66 27.58 33.30
C ILE A 26 -6.02 29.08 33.14
N ASP A 27 -5.49 29.72 32.10
CA ASP A 27 -5.81 31.14 31.83
C ASP A 27 -7.31 31.35 31.53
N ILE A 28 -7.92 30.45 30.79
CA ILE A 28 -9.36 30.46 30.52
C ILE A 28 -10.18 30.35 31.81
N LEU A 29 -9.82 29.43 32.70
CA LEU A 29 -10.55 29.18 33.93
C LEU A 29 -10.36 30.34 34.96
N ASN A 30 -9.20 30.97 34.97
CA ASN A 30 -8.95 32.18 35.75
C ASN A 30 -9.82 33.32 35.30
N LYS A 31 -10.02 33.52 34.00
CA LYS A 31 -10.82 34.60 33.43
C LYS A 31 -12.32 34.29 33.46
N TYR A 32 -12.71 33.07 33.17
CA TYR A 32 -14.13 32.66 33.02
C TYR A 32 -14.56 31.70 34.12
N LYS A 33 -14.66 32.17 35.36
CA LYS A 33 -14.91 31.39 36.59
C LYS A 33 -16.17 30.50 36.59
N LYS A 34 -17.13 30.77 35.69
CA LYS A 34 -18.36 29.95 35.53
C LYS A 34 -18.16 28.73 34.64
N TRP A 35 -16.98 28.58 34.01
CA TRP A 35 -16.63 27.45 33.19
C TRP A 35 -15.84 26.41 33.98
N LYS A 36 -15.96 25.16 33.59
CA LYS A 36 -15.20 24.03 34.15
C LYS A 36 -14.45 23.33 33.01
N ALA A 37 -13.33 22.72 33.31
CA ALA A 37 -12.61 21.86 32.41
C ALA A 37 -12.60 20.43 32.94
N VAL A 38 -12.72 19.47 32.05
CA VAL A 38 -12.63 18.04 32.32
C VAL A 38 -11.55 17.43 31.41
N VAL A 39 -10.57 16.80 32.02
CA VAL A 39 -9.48 16.10 31.33
C VAL A 39 -9.64 14.60 31.57
N ILE A 40 -9.56 13.81 30.52
CA ILE A 40 -9.69 12.36 30.57
C ILE A 40 -8.50 11.75 29.85
N GLY A 41 -7.83 10.83 30.51
CA GLY A 41 -6.66 10.13 30.02
C GLY A 41 -5.57 10.07 31.08
N ASP A 42 -4.50 9.40 30.76
CA ASP A 42 -3.31 9.24 31.57
C ASP A 42 -2.05 9.23 30.71
N GLU A 43 -0.89 9.34 31.32
CA GLU A 43 0.41 9.12 30.71
C GLU A 43 1.46 8.93 31.83
N GLU A 44 2.00 7.73 31.92
CA GLU A 44 2.98 7.37 32.97
C GLU A 44 4.37 7.94 32.70
N ARG A 45 4.70 8.18 31.41
CA ARG A 45 6.06 8.60 30.97
C ARG A 45 6.29 10.10 31.00
N GLU A 46 5.22 10.90 30.93
CA GLU A 46 5.28 12.37 30.99
C GLU A 46 4.38 12.89 32.10
N LYS A 47 4.98 13.46 33.17
CA LYS A 47 4.22 14.07 34.26
C LYS A 47 3.98 15.56 33.98
N LEU A 48 2.89 15.86 33.26
CA LEU A 48 2.43 17.24 33.04
C LEU A 48 1.29 17.54 34.01
N GLU A 49 1.56 18.39 35.02
CA GLU A 49 0.59 18.73 36.07
C GLU A 49 0.03 20.13 35.89
N PHE A 50 -1.29 20.24 35.87
CA PHE A 50 -2.03 21.50 35.88
C PHE A 50 -3.07 21.45 36.99
N LYS A 51 -3.10 22.50 37.84
CA LYS A 51 -4.01 22.57 39.01
C LYS A 51 -4.85 23.81 38.93
N HIS A 52 -6.18 23.69 39.06
CA HIS A 52 -7.12 24.78 39.17
C HIS A 52 -8.43 24.26 39.81
N LYS A 53 -9.12 25.05 40.64
CA LYS A 53 -10.35 24.62 41.33
C LYS A 53 -11.50 24.19 40.39
N ASN A 54 -11.52 24.68 39.15
CA ASN A 54 -12.50 24.34 38.13
C ASN A 54 -11.97 23.35 37.08
N LEU A 55 -10.76 22.81 37.26
CA LEU A 55 -10.18 21.76 36.42
C LEU A 55 -10.29 20.40 37.13
N ASN A 56 -10.93 19.45 36.49
CA ASN A 56 -11.08 18.10 36.98
C ASN A 56 -10.38 17.11 36.06
N ILE A 57 -9.36 16.41 36.54
CA ILE A 57 -8.60 15.37 35.84
C ILE A 57 -9.14 14.04 36.35
N LEU A 58 -9.75 13.24 35.47
CA LEU A 58 -10.46 12.00 35.82
C LEU A 58 -9.60 10.73 35.63
N GLY A 59 -8.38 10.87 35.11
CA GLY A 59 -7.58 9.70 34.69
C GLY A 59 -8.24 8.95 33.53
N PHE A 60 -7.85 7.69 33.34
CA PHE A 60 -8.46 6.82 32.33
C PHE A 60 -9.94 6.58 32.63
N GLN A 61 -10.76 6.65 31.60
CA GLN A 61 -12.20 6.35 31.67
C GLN A 61 -12.59 5.40 30.52
N ASN A 62 -13.54 4.50 30.76
CA ASN A 62 -14.10 3.67 29.73
C ASN A 62 -14.86 4.50 28.68
N HIS A 63 -14.99 3.94 27.47
CA HIS A 63 -15.59 4.62 26.33
C HIS A 63 -17.02 5.14 26.59
N GLY A 64 -17.86 4.34 27.27
CA GLY A 64 -19.22 4.75 27.60
C GLY A 64 -19.26 6.00 28.48
N ARG A 65 -18.34 6.08 29.46
CA ARG A 65 -18.20 7.26 30.35
C ARG A 65 -17.71 8.49 29.59
N VAL A 66 -16.77 8.33 28.68
CA VAL A 66 -16.29 9.42 27.82
C VAL A 66 -17.45 10.00 27.00
N LEU A 67 -18.25 9.16 26.36
CA LEU A 67 -19.42 9.62 25.58
C LEU A 67 -20.49 10.34 26.47
N GLN A 68 -20.71 9.86 27.69
CA GLN A 68 -21.61 10.55 28.65
C GLN A 68 -21.10 11.97 28.97
N ILE A 69 -19.78 12.14 29.15
CA ILE A 69 -19.17 13.43 29.40
C ILE A 69 -19.28 14.33 28.15
N PHE A 70 -19.00 13.80 26.95
CA PHE A 70 -19.18 14.57 25.72
C PHE A 70 -20.61 15.05 25.49
N LYS A 71 -21.62 14.24 25.84
CA LYS A 71 -23.04 14.68 25.78
C LYS A 71 -23.32 15.95 26.63
N GLN A 72 -22.56 16.15 27.70
CA GLN A 72 -22.70 17.34 28.58
C GLN A 72 -21.72 18.46 28.20
N THR A 73 -20.67 18.18 27.46
CA THR A 73 -19.60 19.11 27.09
C THR A 73 -20.06 20.14 26.06
N SER A 74 -19.73 21.41 26.28
CA SER A 74 -19.95 22.48 25.30
C SER A 74 -18.85 22.59 24.27
N ILE A 75 -17.59 22.49 24.68
CA ILE A 75 -16.40 22.66 23.82
C ILE A 75 -15.50 21.46 24.04
N SER A 76 -15.10 20.81 22.98
CA SER A 76 -14.06 19.75 23.00
C SER A 76 -12.82 20.22 22.27
N VAL A 77 -11.63 19.96 22.85
CA VAL A 77 -10.35 20.39 22.27
C VAL A 77 -9.48 19.18 22.00
N VAL A 78 -9.02 19.03 20.75
CA VAL A 78 -8.10 18.00 20.30
C VAL A 78 -6.94 18.68 19.59
N CYS A 79 -5.91 19.01 20.37
CA CYS A 79 -4.79 19.85 19.93
C CYS A 79 -3.50 19.05 19.71
N SER A 80 -3.60 17.93 19.01
CA SER A 80 -2.47 17.06 18.73
C SER A 80 -1.36 17.75 17.90
N ARG A 81 -0.09 17.50 18.27
CA ARG A 81 1.08 17.76 17.41
C ARG A 81 1.35 16.61 16.47
N TRP A 82 0.93 15.42 16.88
CA TRP A 82 1.08 14.20 16.12
C TRP A 82 0.18 14.23 14.87
N GLU A 83 0.68 13.70 13.77
CA GLU A 83 -0.13 13.48 12.56
C GLU A 83 -1.09 12.32 12.84
N GLU A 84 -2.27 12.64 13.30
CA GLU A 84 -3.28 11.64 13.69
C GLU A 84 -3.74 10.83 12.46
N PRO A 85 -3.69 9.49 12.50
CA PRO A 85 -4.20 8.70 11.38
C PRO A 85 -5.67 8.96 11.06
N PHE A 86 -6.50 9.20 12.11
CA PHE A 86 -7.93 9.49 11.94
C PHE A 86 -8.46 10.48 12.99
N GLY A 87 -8.25 10.23 14.31
CA GLY A 87 -8.73 11.12 15.38
C GLY A 87 -10.12 10.77 15.93
N ARG A 88 -10.26 9.59 16.55
CA ARG A 88 -11.54 9.13 17.13
C ARG A 88 -12.15 10.10 18.14
N THR A 89 -11.34 10.78 18.95
CA THR A 89 -11.80 11.71 19.98
C THR A 89 -12.56 12.90 19.38
N SER A 90 -12.06 13.49 18.30
CA SER A 90 -12.74 14.58 17.59
C SER A 90 -14.04 14.10 16.93
N LEU A 91 -14.02 12.90 16.32
CA LEU A 91 -15.20 12.28 15.76
C LEU A 91 -16.29 12.06 16.80
N GLU A 92 -15.95 11.43 17.93
CA GLU A 92 -16.88 11.11 19.02
C GLU A 92 -17.46 12.36 19.69
N SER A 93 -16.63 13.36 19.93
CA SER A 93 -17.09 14.64 20.49
C SER A 93 -17.98 15.41 19.51
N SER A 94 -17.69 15.36 18.21
CA SER A 94 -18.53 15.94 17.15
C SER A 94 -19.89 15.24 17.10
N SER A 95 -19.92 13.90 17.08
CA SER A 95 -21.16 13.12 17.08
C SER A 95 -22.03 13.36 18.30
N CYS A 96 -21.42 13.70 19.44
CA CYS A 96 -22.12 14.10 20.67
C CYS A 96 -22.55 15.57 20.67
N GLY A 97 -22.32 16.34 19.61
CA GLY A 97 -22.69 17.73 19.46
C GLY A 97 -21.87 18.70 20.32
N CYS A 98 -20.58 18.46 20.48
CA CYS A 98 -19.67 19.46 21.01
C CYS A 98 -19.30 20.48 19.93
N ALA A 99 -19.01 21.72 20.32
CA ALA A 99 -18.25 22.62 19.47
C ALA A 99 -16.77 22.17 19.54
N VAL A 100 -16.28 21.58 18.47
CA VAL A 100 -14.98 20.92 18.47
C VAL A 100 -13.91 21.88 17.95
N ILE A 101 -12.78 21.94 18.65
CA ILE A 101 -11.56 22.63 18.22
C ILE A 101 -10.51 21.56 17.95
N ILE A 102 -9.94 21.54 16.76
CA ILE A 102 -8.88 20.61 16.35
C ILE A 102 -7.66 21.35 15.82
N THR A 103 -6.52 20.70 15.83
CA THR A 103 -5.37 21.14 15.03
C THR A 103 -5.45 20.56 13.61
N ASN A 104 -4.83 21.25 12.66
CA ASN A 104 -4.71 20.77 11.28
C ASN A 104 -3.54 19.77 11.21
N ARG A 105 -3.78 18.53 11.69
CA ARG A 105 -2.77 17.45 11.77
C ARG A 105 -3.34 16.12 11.32
N GLY A 106 -2.69 15.51 10.31
CA GLY A 106 -3.10 14.22 9.75
C GLY A 106 -4.56 14.18 9.36
N GLY A 107 -5.27 13.12 9.78
CA GLY A 107 -6.70 12.91 9.52
C GLY A 107 -7.66 13.68 10.41
N LEU A 108 -7.20 14.52 11.36
CA LEU A 108 -8.11 15.27 12.24
C LEU A 108 -9.15 16.13 11.47
N PRO A 109 -8.77 16.88 10.41
CA PRO A 109 -9.75 17.66 9.64
C PRO A 109 -10.88 16.83 9.02
N GLU A 110 -10.61 15.56 8.73
CA GLU A 110 -11.61 14.66 8.14
C GLU A 110 -12.64 14.14 9.14
N THR A 111 -12.37 14.29 10.44
CA THR A 111 -13.24 13.77 11.53
C THR A 111 -14.32 14.71 11.98
N ILE A 112 -14.34 15.94 11.49
CA ILE A 112 -15.36 16.94 11.83
C ILE A 112 -16.00 17.52 10.57
N THR A 113 -17.32 17.69 10.60
CA THR A 113 -18.04 18.42 9.54
C THR A 113 -18.20 19.89 9.87
N ASN A 114 -18.26 20.21 11.17
CA ASN A 114 -18.41 21.57 11.68
C ASN A 114 -17.60 21.73 12.97
N GLY A 115 -16.62 22.61 12.94
CA GLY A 115 -15.72 22.89 14.08
C GLY A 115 -14.77 24.03 13.80
N VAL A 116 -13.79 24.22 14.68
CA VAL A 116 -12.72 25.21 14.54
C VAL A 116 -11.42 24.48 14.28
N ILE A 117 -10.75 24.80 13.17
CA ILE A 117 -9.44 24.24 12.82
C ILE A 117 -8.36 25.27 13.14
N VAL A 118 -7.37 24.87 13.93
CA VAL A 118 -6.21 25.68 14.31
C VAL A 118 -5.01 25.24 13.47
N ASN A 119 -4.56 26.09 12.58
CA ASN A 119 -3.46 25.76 11.66
C ASN A 119 -2.07 25.83 12.33
N LYS A 120 -1.86 26.79 13.23
CA LYS A 120 -0.59 26.94 13.98
C LYS A 120 -0.83 26.67 15.45
N LEU A 121 -0.33 25.55 15.94
CA LEU A 121 -0.52 25.15 17.33
C LEU A 121 0.35 25.97 18.27
N SER A 122 -0.27 26.72 19.16
CA SER A 122 0.36 27.47 20.26
C SER A 122 -0.62 27.63 21.43
N LYS A 123 -0.11 27.98 22.62
CA LYS A 123 -0.95 28.34 23.76
C LYS A 123 -1.96 29.43 23.38
N LEU A 124 -1.49 30.49 22.71
CA LEU A 124 -2.32 31.62 22.31
C LEU A 124 -3.43 31.19 21.34
N SER A 125 -3.12 30.38 20.33
CA SER A 125 -4.11 29.95 19.33
C SER A 125 -5.21 29.07 19.94
N ILE A 126 -4.85 28.17 20.87
CA ILE A 126 -5.85 27.34 21.59
C ILE A 126 -6.66 28.22 22.56
N TYR A 127 -6.01 29.11 23.29
CA TYR A 127 -6.67 30.06 24.15
C TYR A 127 -7.70 30.89 23.37
N THR A 128 -7.29 31.54 22.29
CA THR A 128 -8.15 32.40 21.45
C THR A 128 -9.33 31.62 20.85
N ALA A 129 -9.09 30.38 20.38
CA ALA A 129 -10.14 29.53 19.83
C ALA A 129 -11.19 29.17 20.89
N ILE A 130 -10.76 28.81 22.11
CA ILE A 130 -11.67 28.54 23.25
C ILE A 130 -12.42 29.80 23.63
N GLU A 131 -11.74 30.92 23.80
CA GLU A 131 -12.31 32.21 24.21
C GLU A 131 -13.37 32.69 23.23
N LYS A 132 -13.08 32.61 21.91
CA LYS A 132 -14.05 32.93 20.85
C LYS A 132 -15.36 32.15 21.01
N LEU A 133 -15.27 30.86 21.34
CA LEU A 133 -16.45 30.03 21.55
C LEU A 133 -17.13 30.28 22.89
N ILE A 134 -16.41 30.74 23.93
CA ILE A 134 -17.00 31.17 25.22
C ILE A 134 -17.81 32.44 25.05
N LEU A 135 -17.21 33.46 24.45
CA LEU A 135 -17.79 34.78 24.28
C LEU A 135 -18.95 34.76 23.29
N ASN A 136 -18.83 34.05 22.18
CA ASN A 136 -19.88 34.01 21.18
C ASN A 136 -20.77 32.76 21.34
N LYS A 137 -21.79 32.87 22.16
CA LYS A 137 -22.79 31.82 22.39
C LYS A 137 -23.48 31.40 21.09
N LYS A 138 -23.76 32.32 20.17
CA LYS A 138 -24.45 32.04 18.89
C LYS A 138 -23.58 31.13 17.99
N ILE A 139 -22.32 31.47 17.83
CA ILE A 139 -21.35 30.62 17.05
C ILE A 139 -21.24 29.25 17.70
N ARG A 140 -20.96 29.17 19.00
CA ARG A 140 -20.85 27.91 19.74
C ARG A 140 -22.06 27.01 19.56
N THR A 141 -23.27 27.55 19.79
CA THR A 141 -24.52 26.75 19.71
C THR A 141 -24.82 26.34 18.27
N ASN A 142 -24.46 27.17 17.29
CA ASN A 142 -24.59 26.82 15.89
C ASN A 142 -23.66 25.64 15.53
N LEU A 143 -22.38 25.70 15.90
CA LEU A 143 -21.43 24.58 15.68
C LEU A 143 -21.94 23.30 16.35
N GLN A 144 -22.47 23.37 17.59
CA GLN A 144 -23.03 22.22 18.30
C GLN A 144 -24.22 21.58 17.56
N LYS A 145 -25.09 22.39 16.99
CA LYS A 145 -26.25 21.91 16.19
C LYS A 145 -25.80 21.31 14.86
N LEU A 146 -24.92 22.01 14.16
CA LEU A 146 -24.44 21.58 12.85
C LEU A 146 -23.58 20.33 12.95
N SER A 147 -22.81 20.16 14.03
CA SER A 147 -22.02 18.93 14.26
C SER A 147 -22.90 17.68 14.30
N ILE A 148 -24.10 17.75 14.86
CA ILE A 148 -25.07 16.64 14.85
C ILE A 148 -25.77 16.56 13.48
N LYS A 149 -26.32 17.70 13.02
CA LYS A 149 -27.15 17.74 11.80
C LYS A 149 -26.39 17.23 10.56
N ASN A 150 -25.13 17.63 10.44
CA ASN A 150 -24.28 17.33 9.30
C ASN A 150 -23.36 16.12 9.56
N PHE A 151 -23.57 15.37 10.64
CA PHE A 151 -22.71 14.22 10.97
C PHE A 151 -22.93 13.08 9.99
N ILE A 152 -21.95 12.86 9.11
CA ILE A 152 -22.01 11.84 8.07
C ILE A 152 -21.06 10.66 8.31
N LEU A 153 -20.17 10.76 9.29
CA LEU A 153 -19.12 9.76 9.55
C LEU A 153 -19.64 8.59 10.39
N THR A 154 -20.74 7.99 9.94
CA THR A 154 -21.34 6.78 10.54
C THR A 154 -20.95 5.54 9.75
N ASN A 155 -20.95 4.36 10.39
CA ASN A 155 -20.73 3.08 9.72
C ASN A 155 -21.71 2.89 8.54
N LYS A 156 -22.97 3.30 8.70
CA LYS A 156 -23.97 3.24 7.64
C LYS A 156 -23.54 4.07 6.41
N ASN A 157 -23.13 5.32 6.62
CA ASN A 157 -22.70 6.18 5.52
C ASN A 157 -21.38 5.72 4.90
N ALA A 158 -20.46 5.19 5.71
CA ALA A 158 -19.22 4.57 5.18
C ALA A 158 -19.54 3.38 4.27
N SER A 159 -20.46 2.51 4.67
CA SER A 159 -20.91 1.38 3.82
C SER A 159 -21.56 1.87 2.53
N ILE A 160 -22.45 2.86 2.60
CA ILE A 160 -23.08 3.46 1.41
C ILE A 160 -22.03 4.06 0.47
N LEU A 161 -21.02 4.73 1.03
CA LEU A 161 -19.93 5.32 0.23
C LEU A 161 -19.09 4.24 -0.47
N ILE A 162 -18.75 3.17 0.24
CA ILE A 162 -18.06 2.00 -0.33
C ILE A 162 -18.88 1.40 -1.48
N ASP A 163 -20.18 1.16 -1.27
CA ASP A 163 -21.06 0.61 -2.31
C ASP A 163 -21.19 1.57 -3.51
N THR A 164 -21.20 2.88 -3.25
CA THR A 164 -21.21 3.89 -4.31
C THR A 164 -19.95 3.85 -5.16
N TYR A 165 -18.76 3.76 -4.54
CA TYR A 165 -17.50 3.61 -5.26
C TYR A 165 -17.44 2.29 -6.01
N ARG A 166 -17.86 1.19 -5.37
CA ARG A 166 -17.97 -0.11 -6.02
C ARG A 166 -18.88 -0.05 -7.27
N GLY A 167 -20.04 0.58 -7.13
CA GLY A 167 -20.97 0.77 -8.26
C GLY A 167 -20.36 1.58 -9.40
N LYS A 168 -19.62 2.66 -9.09
CA LYS A 168 -18.89 3.44 -10.10
C LYS A 168 -17.82 2.62 -10.82
N ILE A 169 -17.04 1.83 -10.08
CA ILE A 169 -16.02 0.95 -10.66
C ILE A 169 -16.68 -0.09 -11.58
N LEU A 170 -17.71 -0.76 -11.10
CA LEU A 170 -18.45 -1.76 -11.90
C LEU A 170 -19.06 -1.14 -13.16
N LYS A 171 -19.67 0.04 -13.06
CA LYS A 171 -20.24 0.75 -14.21
C LYS A 171 -19.16 1.09 -15.24
N ASN A 172 -18.00 1.57 -14.79
CA ASN A 172 -16.88 1.87 -15.70
C ASN A 172 -16.32 0.61 -16.36
N LEU A 173 -16.28 -0.52 -15.64
CA LEU A 173 -15.88 -1.81 -16.21
C LEU A 173 -16.89 -2.34 -17.24
N THR A 174 -18.19 -2.08 -17.04
CA THR A 174 -19.25 -2.55 -17.97
C THR A 174 -19.42 -1.65 -19.20
N THR A 175 -19.02 -0.37 -19.13
CA THR A 175 -19.07 0.56 -20.27
C THR A 175 -17.93 0.35 -21.28
N ILE A 176 -16.85 -0.28 -20.88
CA ILE A 176 -15.85 -0.77 -21.82
C ILE A 176 -16.51 -1.99 -22.51
N LYS A 177 -17.06 -1.80 -23.70
CA LYS A 177 -17.43 -2.94 -24.57
C LYS A 177 -16.20 -3.83 -24.64
N LYS A 178 -16.26 -5.03 -24.04
CA LYS A 178 -15.15 -5.98 -24.01
C LYS A 178 -14.95 -6.48 -25.45
N LYS A 179 -14.25 -5.70 -26.26
CA LYS A 179 -13.81 -6.17 -27.58
C LYS A 179 -12.85 -7.33 -27.30
N LYS A 180 -13.13 -8.48 -27.87
CA LYS A 180 -12.20 -9.60 -27.88
C LYS A 180 -10.97 -9.18 -28.69
N LEU A 181 -9.81 -9.13 -28.04
CA LEU A 181 -8.56 -8.76 -28.68
C LEU A 181 -7.73 -9.99 -29.03
N LYS A 182 -6.96 -9.88 -30.09
CA LYS A 182 -5.84 -10.78 -30.40
C LYS A 182 -4.60 -10.18 -29.75
N ILE A 183 -4.03 -10.85 -28.76
CA ILE A 183 -2.90 -10.38 -27.98
C ILE A 183 -1.66 -11.24 -28.29
N LEU A 184 -0.56 -10.62 -28.68
CA LEU A 184 0.76 -11.25 -28.72
C LEU A 184 1.50 -10.89 -27.45
N HIS A 185 1.63 -11.85 -26.53
CA HIS A 185 2.34 -11.65 -25.26
C HIS A 185 3.79 -12.12 -25.37
N VAL A 186 4.72 -11.18 -25.42
CA VAL A 186 6.15 -11.40 -25.61
C VAL A 186 6.83 -11.26 -24.25
N THR A 187 7.25 -12.36 -23.65
CA THR A 187 7.97 -12.37 -22.38
C THR A 187 8.70 -13.69 -22.17
N ASN A 188 9.51 -13.80 -21.13
CA ASN A 188 10.20 -15.03 -20.78
C ASN A 188 9.25 -16.01 -20.08
N PHE A 189 8.68 -16.97 -20.81
CA PHE A 189 7.82 -18.02 -20.26
C PHE A 189 8.59 -19.15 -19.57
N ASN A 190 9.94 -19.14 -19.67
CA ASN A 190 10.84 -20.05 -18.98
C ASN A 190 10.72 -21.54 -19.39
N GLU A 191 10.35 -21.83 -20.63
CA GLU A 191 10.22 -23.21 -21.17
C GLU A 191 11.51 -24.03 -21.04
N ARG A 192 12.67 -23.41 -21.33
CA ARG A 192 14.01 -24.02 -21.20
C ARG A 192 14.37 -24.49 -19.79
N HIS A 193 13.56 -24.19 -18.80
CA HIS A 193 13.78 -24.57 -17.39
C HIS A 193 12.99 -25.80 -16.96
N ASN A 194 12.41 -26.56 -17.90
CA ASN A 194 11.74 -27.84 -17.66
C ASN A 194 10.71 -27.77 -16.50
N GLY A 195 9.82 -26.77 -16.54
CA GLY A 195 8.76 -26.56 -15.55
C GLY A 195 9.18 -25.88 -14.25
N ARG A 196 10.48 -25.84 -13.93
CA ARG A 196 10.96 -25.26 -12.65
C ARG A 196 10.48 -23.83 -12.38
N LEU A 197 10.31 -23.01 -13.40
CA LEU A 197 9.84 -21.62 -13.31
C LEU A 197 8.46 -21.45 -13.95
N PHE A 198 7.61 -22.47 -13.87
CA PHE A 198 6.27 -22.45 -14.46
C PHE A 198 5.38 -21.35 -13.86
N TYR A 199 5.38 -21.20 -12.54
CA TYR A 199 4.56 -20.20 -11.82
C TYR A 199 5.18 -18.79 -11.88
N ASN A 200 5.43 -18.30 -13.09
CA ASN A 200 6.02 -16.98 -13.30
C ASN A 200 4.99 -15.92 -13.60
N THR A 201 5.38 -14.65 -13.47
CA THR A 201 4.51 -13.49 -13.69
C THR A 201 3.97 -13.41 -15.12
N GLY A 202 4.77 -13.77 -16.11
CA GLY A 202 4.31 -13.82 -17.51
C GLY A 202 3.12 -14.74 -17.69
N LYS A 203 3.14 -15.94 -17.09
CA LYS A 203 2.00 -16.88 -17.12
C LYS A 203 0.77 -16.33 -16.39
N ARG A 204 0.95 -15.68 -15.22
CA ARG A 204 -0.18 -15.06 -14.50
C ARG A 204 -0.89 -13.99 -15.35
N ILE A 205 -0.11 -13.11 -15.97
CA ILE A 205 -0.66 -12.06 -16.85
C ILE A 205 -1.34 -12.70 -18.07
N ASN A 206 -0.71 -13.71 -18.67
CA ASN A 206 -1.26 -14.43 -19.81
C ASN A 206 -2.61 -15.08 -19.49
N ASN A 207 -2.68 -15.79 -18.36
CA ASN A 207 -3.92 -16.40 -17.87
C ASN A 207 -5.00 -15.34 -17.62
N GLY A 208 -4.62 -14.16 -17.11
CA GLY A 208 -5.53 -13.03 -16.94
C GLY A 208 -6.16 -12.58 -18.27
N PHE A 209 -5.38 -12.47 -19.34
CA PHE A 209 -5.90 -12.14 -20.67
C PHE A 209 -6.85 -13.22 -21.21
N ILE A 210 -6.53 -14.49 -21.02
CA ILE A 210 -7.39 -15.61 -21.43
C ILE A 210 -8.73 -15.57 -20.69
N ARG A 211 -8.72 -15.35 -19.36
CA ARG A 211 -9.95 -15.20 -18.54
C ARG A 211 -10.80 -14.00 -18.94
N LEU A 212 -10.19 -12.96 -19.48
CA LEU A 212 -10.89 -11.83 -20.06
C LEU A 212 -11.45 -12.12 -21.46
N ASN A 213 -11.35 -13.37 -21.90
CA ASN A 213 -11.84 -13.86 -23.20
C ASN A 213 -11.08 -13.30 -24.41
N HIS A 214 -9.81 -12.92 -24.23
CA HIS A 214 -8.95 -12.54 -25.34
C HIS A 214 -8.34 -13.78 -26.02
N SER A 215 -7.96 -13.66 -27.30
CA SER A 215 -7.15 -14.63 -28.01
C SER A 215 -5.70 -14.31 -27.77
N VAL A 216 -4.95 -15.19 -27.12
CA VAL A 216 -3.58 -14.88 -26.67
C VAL A 216 -2.59 -15.84 -27.32
N LEU A 217 -1.58 -15.30 -28.00
CA LEU A 217 -0.42 -16.03 -28.47
C LEU A 217 0.79 -15.72 -27.59
N GLU A 218 1.35 -16.77 -26.99
CA GLU A 218 2.59 -16.68 -26.21
C GLU A 218 3.82 -16.64 -27.12
N PHE A 219 4.76 -15.76 -26.81
CA PHE A 219 6.04 -15.67 -27.50
C PHE A 219 7.17 -15.55 -26.47
N SER A 220 7.90 -16.65 -26.24
CA SER A 220 8.94 -16.70 -25.22
C SER A 220 10.29 -16.23 -25.78
N ASP A 221 10.60 -14.95 -25.54
CA ASP A 221 11.77 -14.27 -26.11
C ASP A 221 13.09 -14.98 -25.75
N ARG A 222 13.33 -15.22 -24.46
CA ARG A 222 14.60 -15.82 -23.98
C ARG A 222 14.71 -17.30 -24.29
N ASP A 223 13.61 -18.02 -24.45
CA ASP A 223 13.64 -19.43 -24.85
C ASP A 223 14.00 -19.54 -26.32
N ILE A 224 13.41 -18.68 -27.17
CA ILE A 224 13.78 -18.61 -28.60
C ILE A 224 15.25 -18.29 -28.75
N VAL A 225 15.79 -17.30 -28.05
CA VAL A 225 17.22 -16.98 -28.06
C VAL A 225 18.06 -18.18 -27.61
N SER A 226 17.64 -18.88 -26.56
CA SER A 226 18.38 -20.04 -26.06
C SER A 226 18.43 -21.19 -27.08
N TYR A 227 17.33 -21.42 -27.80
CA TYR A 227 17.23 -22.52 -28.77
C TYR A 227 17.89 -22.23 -30.12
N TYR A 228 17.90 -20.96 -30.55
CA TYR A 228 18.32 -20.60 -31.92
C TYR A 228 19.63 -19.82 -32.02
N ARG A 229 20.37 -19.61 -30.94
CA ARG A 229 21.71 -19.01 -31.02
C ARG A 229 22.67 -19.94 -31.77
N GLY A 230 23.53 -19.36 -32.56
CA GLY A 230 24.52 -20.10 -33.37
C GLY A 230 25.73 -19.24 -33.73
N LEU A 231 26.63 -19.76 -34.56
CA LEU A 231 27.87 -19.07 -34.90
C LEU A 231 27.69 -17.70 -35.55
N THR A 232 26.61 -17.51 -36.33
CA THR A 232 26.29 -16.24 -36.99
C THR A 232 25.38 -15.31 -36.15
N ASP A 233 24.85 -15.80 -35.03
CA ASP A 233 23.98 -15.04 -34.10
C ASP A 233 24.23 -15.55 -32.67
N LEU A 234 25.39 -15.19 -32.11
CA LEU A 234 25.89 -15.69 -30.84
C LEU A 234 24.96 -15.39 -29.67
N ASN A 235 24.23 -14.27 -29.72
CA ASN A 235 23.25 -13.90 -28.73
C ASN A 235 21.80 -14.24 -29.11
N GLY A 236 21.55 -14.80 -30.30
CA GLY A 236 20.23 -15.21 -30.77
C GLY A 236 19.23 -14.09 -31.05
N SER A 237 19.64 -12.83 -30.94
CA SER A 237 18.71 -11.68 -31.03
C SER A 237 18.24 -11.42 -32.47
N LYS A 238 19.09 -11.63 -33.47
CA LYS A 238 18.71 -11.48 -34.89
C LYS A 238 17.58 -12.44 -35.26
N ARG A 239 17.73 -13.70 -34.89
CA ARG A 239 16.73 -14.75 -35.13
C ARG A 239 15.42 -14.48 -34.36
N LEU A 240 15.53 -14.04 -33.12
CA LEU A 240 14.36 -13.62 -32.30
C LEU A 240 13.58 -12.55 -33.01
N ASN A 241 14.21 -11.47 -33.41
CA ASN A 241 13.54 -10.31 -33.99
C ASN A 241 12.93 -10.63 -35.35
N LYS A 242 13.63 -11.42 -36.17
CA LYS A 242 13.07 -11.94 -37.43
C LYS A 242 11.81 -12.79 -37.19
N LYS A 243 11.87 -13.74 -36.25
CA LYS A 243 10.74 -14.60 -35.90
C LYS A 243 9.56 -13.81 -35.31
N LEU A 244 9.82 -12.75 -34.57
CA LEU A 244 8.78 -11.87 -34.04
C LEU A 244 8.00 -11.19 -35.19
N ILE A 245 8.69 -10.67 -36.20
CA ILE A 245 8.06 -10.08 -37.38
C ILE A 245 7.21 -11.13 -38.15
N GLU A 246 7.75 -12.33 -38.37
CA GLU A 246 7.02 -13.43 -39.01
C GLU A 246 5.73 -13.80 -38.24
N VAL A 247 5.81 -13.89 -36.92
CA VAL A 247 4.65 -14.16 -36.08
C VAL A 247 3.62 -13.03 -36.17
N ILE A 248 4.05 -11.77 -36.15
CA ILE A 248 3.16 -10.63 -36.28
C ILE A 248 2.45 -10.62 -37.63
N SER A 249 3.17 -10.91 -38.72
CA SER A 249 2.57 -10.95 -40.08
C SER A 249 1.52 -12.05 -40.23
N ASN A 250 1.68 -13.18 -39.55
CA ASN A 250 0.74 -14.30 -39.59
C ASN A 250 -0.41 -14.14 -38.60
N TYR A 251 -0.15 -13.66 -37.37
CA TYR A 251 -1.17 -13.58 -36.32
C TYR A 251 -1.97 -12.29 -36.36
N LEU A 252 -1.38 -11.18 -36.84
CA LEU A 252 -1.98 -9.85 -36.89
C LEU A 252 -2.65 -9.48 -35.54
N PRO A 253 -1.89 -9.29 -34.46
CA PRO A 253 -2.45 -8.97 -33.14
C PRO A 253 -3.04 -7.55 -33.11
N ASP A 254 -4.08 -7.34 -32.30
CA ASP A 254 -4.57 -5.99 -31.95
C ASP A 254 -3.60 -5.31 -30.95
N LEU A 255 -2.97 -6.11 -30.07
CA LEU A 255 -2.11 -5.64 -29.00
C LEU A 255 -0.86 -6.54 -28.86
N ILE A 256 0.30 -5.91 -28.80
CA ILE A 256 1.56 -6.56 -28.39
C ILE A 256 1.87 -6.13 -26.95
N VAL A 257 2.09 -7.11 -26.07
CA VAL A 257 2.44 -6.88 -24.66
C VAL A 257 3.87 -7.38 -24.43
N LEU A 258 4.80 -6.49 -24.14
CA LEU A 258 6.20 -6.78 -23.89
C LEU A 258 6.46 -6.89 -22.37
N GLY A 259 6.86 -8.05 -21.89
CA GLY A 259 7.26 -8.26 -20.50
C GLY A 259 8.75 -8.44 -20.35
N HIS A 260 9.49 -7.44 -19.89
CA HIS A 260 10.96 -7.46 -19.80
C HIS A 260 11.65 -7.92 -21.11
N ALA A 261 11.04 -7.74 -22.23
CA ALA A 261 11.50 -8.23 -23.54
C ALA A 261 12.72 -7.45 -24.05
N ASP A 262 13.83 -7.52 -23.30
CA ASP A 262 15.04 -6.71 -23.53
C ASP A 262 15.72 -6.99 -24.88
N LEU A 263 15.54 -8.21 -25.42
CA LEU A 263 16.16 -8.66 -26.65
C LEU A 263 15.36 -8.30 -27.91
N VAL A 264 14.15 -7.81 -27.76
CA VAL A 264 13.39 -7.18 -28.86
C VAL A 264 13.99 -5.80 -29.10
N ASP A 265 14.58 -5.59 -30.26
CA ASP A 265 15.33 -4.38 -30.56
C ASP A 265 14.46 -3.21 -31.06
N PHE A 266 15.05 -2.03 -31.01
CA PHE A 266 14.39 -0.80 -31.41
C PHE A 266 14.06 -0.76 -32.92
N VAL A 267 14.89 -1.38 -33.76
CA VAL A 267 14.69 -1.46 -35.21
C VAL A 267 13.42 -2.25 -35.51
N THR A 268 13.27 -3.40 -34.85
CA THR A 268 12.09 -4.26 -34.97
C THR A 268 10.82 -3.55 -34.53
N LEU A 269 10.85 -2.84 -33.39
CA LEU A 269 9.68 -2.10 -32.89
C LEU A 269 9.28 -0.95 -33.82
N ASN A 270 10.26 -0.22 -34.37
CA ASN A 270 9.98 0.81 -35.38
C ASN A 270 9.43 0.23 -36.68
N PHE A 271 9.95 -0.91 -37.13
CA PHE A 271 9.40 -1.61 -38.28
C PHE A 271 7.94 -1.99 -38.07
N ILE A 272 7.59 -2.52 -36.88
CA ILE A 272 6.22 -2.88 -36.53
C ILE A 272 5.33 -1.63 -36.53
N LYS A 273 5.72 -0.55 -35.87
CA LYS A 273 4.96 0.69 -35.84
C LYS A 273 4.71 1.30 -37.21
N LYS A 274 5.69 1.20 -38.11
CA LYS A 274 5.60 1.73 -39.49
C LYS A 274 4.71 0.88 -40.39
N ASN A 275 4.83 -0.44 -40.31
CA ASN A 275 4.15 -1.35 -41.24
C ASN A 275 2.78 -1.85 -40.72
N TYR A 276 2.54 -1.74 -39.41
CA TYR A 276 1.33 -2.18 -38.73
C TYR A 276 0.82 -1.08 -37.76
N PRO A 277 0.40 0.11 -38.26
CA PRO A 277 0.10 1.28 -37.43
C PRO A 277 -1.08 1.10 -36.48
N ASP A 278 -1.98 0.16 -36.78
CA ASP A 278 -3.16 -0.13 -35.93
C ASP A 278 -2.83 -0.98 -34.72
N ILE A 279 -1.70 -1.70 -34.75
CA ILE A 279 -1.24 -2.53 -33.60
C ILE A 279 -0.78 -1.62 -32.46
N LYS A 280 -1.37 -1.81 -31.30
CA LYS A 280 -0.91 -1.13 -30.06
C LYS A 280 0.19 -1.95 -29.39
N ILE A 281 1.17 -1.26 -28.81
CA ILE A 281 2.29 -1.90 -28.13
C ILE A 281 2.37 -1.35 -26.71
N CYS A 282 2.34 -2.23 -25.72
CA CYS A 282 2.60 -1.83 -24.33
C CYS A 282 3.71 -2.69 -23.72
N GLN A 283 4.30 -2.18 -22.63
CA GLN A 283 5.27 -2.94 -21.86
C GLN A 283 4.90 -2.97 -20.37
N TRP A 284 5.29 -4.04 -19.68
CA TRP A 284 5.27 -4.14 -18.24
C TRP A 284 6.66 -4.47 -17.69
N PHE A 285 6.97 -3.88 -16.52
CA PHE A 285 8.26 -4.01 -15.86
C PHE A 285 8.07 -4.11 -14.35
N LEU A 286 8.43 -5.23 -13.74
CA LEU A 286 8.14 -5.53 -12.34
C LEU A 286 9.37 -5.50 -11.43
N ASP A 287 10.56 -5.29 -12.00
CA ASP A 287 11.77 -5.13 -11.20
C ASP A 287 11.84 -3.72 -10.61
N ARG A 288 12.53 -3.61 -9.47
CA ARG A 288 12.78 -2.37 -8.79
C ARG A 288 13.56 -1.37 -9.66
N MET A 289 13.11 -0.13 -9.70
CA MET A 289 13.71 0.97 -10.46
C MET A 289 13.97 2.18 -9.55
N ASP A 290 15.20 2.33 -9.08
CA ASP A 290 15.68 3.48 -8.32
C ASP A 290 17.17 3.71 -8.59
N THR A 291 17.81 4.58 -7.81
CA THR A 291 19.24 4.88 -7.93
C THR A 291 20.13 3.65 -7.70
N GLN A 292 19.74 2.80 -6.74
CA GLN A 292 20.47 1.54 -6.44
C GLN A 292 20.33 0.52 -7.59
N TRP A 293 19.21 0.55 -8.33
CA TRP A 293 18.89 -0.35 -9.43
C TRP A 293 18.72 0.41 -10.75
N SER A 294 19.63 1.37 -10.99
CA SER A 294 19.59 2.28 -12.15
C SER A 294 19.57 1.54 -13.50
N LYS A 295 20.23 0.39 -13.61
CA LYS A 295 20.20 -0.44 -14.82
C LYS A 295 18.78 -0.88 -15.20
N ASN A 296 17.92 -1.14 -14.24
CA ASN A 296 16.53 -1.49 -14.49
C ASN A 296 15.74 -0.29 -15.06
N LEU A 297 15.99 0.89 -14.53
CA LEU A 297 15.39 2.12 -15.05
C LEU A 297 15.82 2.42 -16.49
N VAL A 298 17.09 2.21 -16.81
CA VAL A 298 17.60 2.35 -18.18
C VAL A 298 16.89 1.38 -19.11
N ARG A 299 16.82 0.09 -18.77
CA ARG A 299 16.12 -0.95 -19.56
C ARG A 299 14.65 -0.62 -19.78
N PHE A 300 13.96 -0.08 -18.77
CA PHE A 300 12.57 0.32 -18.89
C PHE A 300 12.40 1.52 -19.83
N LYS A 301 13.29 2.51 -19.74
CA LYS A 301 13.24 3.74 -20.55
C LYS A 301 13.63 3.50 -22.01
N ASP A 302 14.45 2.52 -22.29
CA ASP A 302 15.04 2.25 -23.60
C ASP A 302 13.99 2.21 -24.74
N LYS A 303 12.88 1.51 -24.52
CA LYS A 303 11.81 1.34 -25.52
C LYS A 303 10.56 2.20 -25.26
N MET A 304 10.54 2.93 -24.17
CA MET A 304 9.34 3.61 -23.66
C MET A 304 8.68 4.53 -24.68
N GLN A 305 9.48 5.25 -25.47
CA GLN A 305 8.95 6.18 -26.47
C GLN A 305 8.22 5.52 -27.65
N LEU A 306 8.42 4.21 -27.83
CA LEU A 306 7.72 3.40 -28.84
C LEU A 306 6.46 2.72 -28.28
N MET A 307 6.23 2.80 -26.98
CA MET A 307 5.09 2.17 -26.32
C MET A 307 3.88 3.10 -26.29
N ASP A 308 2.71 2.56 -26.56
CA ASP A 308 1.44 3.28 -26.37
C ASP A 308 1.07 3.38 -24.89
N ALA A 309 1.50 2.43 -24.05
CA ALA A 309 1.40 2.49 -22.59
C ALA A 309 2.52 1.70 -21.91
N ASN A 310 2.88 2.13 -20.69
CA ASN A 310 3.92 1.52 -19.88
C ASN A 310 3.38 1.19 -18.49
N PHE A 311 3.67 0.01 -17.97
CA PHE A 311 3.22 -0.45 -16.67
C PHE A 311 4.41 -0.85 -15.79
N CYS A 312 4.42 -0.45 -14.52
CA CYS A 312 5.51 -0.81 -13.61
C CYS A 312 5.05 -0.92 -12.15
N THR A 313 5.77 -1.69 -11.35
CA THR A 313 5.53 -1.84 -9.90
C THR A 313 6.22 -0.78 -9.06
N THR A 314 7.11 0.00 -9.61
CA THR A 314 7.71 1.17 -8.94
C THR A 314 6.78 2.37 -9.11
N ASP A 315 6.65 3.22 -8.09
CA ASP A 315 5.80 4.42 -8.19
C ASP A 315 6.22 5.28 -9.40
N PRO A 316 5.37 5.43 -10.43
CA PRO A 316 5.70 6.21 -11.62
C PRO A 316 6.14 7.66 -11.33
N LYS A 317 5.63 8.25 -10.22
CA LYS A 317 5.96 9.63 -9.83
C LYS A 317 7.43 9.80 -9.41
N THR A 318 8.08 8.71 -8.98
CA THR A 318 9.49 8.74 -8.54
C THR A 318 10.49 8.58 -9.69
N LEU A 319 10.02 8.23 -10.90
CA LEU A 319 10.90 7.85 -12.00
C LEU A 319 11.41 9.02 -12.86
N ASN A 320 10.98 10.25 -12.58
CA ASN A 320 11.34 11.45 -13.35
C ASN A 320 11.21 11.24 -14.87
N ILE A 321 10.04 10.79 -15.31
CA ILE A 321 9.75 10.53 -16.72
C ILE A 321 8.84 11.61 -17.28
N SER A 322 9.07 12.00 -18.54
CA SER A 322 8.25 12.99 -19.24
C SER A 322 6.77 12.60 -19.27
N LYS A 323 5.89 13.56 -19.03
CA LYS A 323 4.42 13.40 -19.08
C LYS A 323 3.89 12.98 -20.47
N LYS A 324 4.72 13.04 -21.51
CA LYS A 324 4.36 12.55 -22.86
C LYS A 324 4.22 11.03 -22.89
N ASN A 325 4.89 10.30 -21.99
CA ASN A 325 4.81 8.85 -21.91
C ASN A 325 3.70 8.45 -20.95
N LEU A 326 2.75 7.64 -21.38
CA LEU A 326 1.71 7.08 -20.52
C LEU A 326 2.33 5.97 -19.65
N ILE A 327 2.38 6.21 -18.34
CA ILE A 327 2.93 5.27 -17.36
C ILE A 327 1.90 5.04 -16.27
N PHE A 328 1.68 3.77 -15.95
CA PHE A 328 0.73 3.35 -14.93
C PHE A 328 1.40 2.42 -13.91
N TYR A 329 0.98 2.55 -12.66
CA TYR A 329 1.33 1.58 -11.63
C TYR A 329 0.58 0.27 -11.88
N MET A 330 1.32 -0.85 -11.79
CA MET A 330 0.78 -2.19 -11.87
C MET A 330 1.37 -3.04 -10.73
N PRO A 331 0.56 -3.52 -9.78
CA PRO A 331 1.03 -4.43 -8.75
C PRO A 331 1.42 -5.79 -9.34
N ASN A 332 2.23 -6.57 -8.63
CA ASN A 332 2.48 -7.95 -9.01
C ASN A 332 1.17 -8.75 -9.04
N PRO A 333 0.89 -9.47 -10.12
CA PRO A 333 -0.36 -10.19 -10.28
C PRO A 333 -0.36 -11.51 -9.50
N VAL A 334 -1.56 -11.93 -9.11
CA VAL A 334 -1.90 -13.29 -8.68
C VAL A 334 -2.78 -13.95 -9.73
N ASP A 335 -2.84 -15.28 -9.70
CA ASP A 335 -3.66 -16.06 -10.60
C ASP A 335 -4.45 -17.13 -9.85
N SER A 336 -5.75 -17.18 -10.03
CA SER A 336 -6.64 -18.09 -9.30
C SER A 336 -6.38 -19.59 -9.58
N SER A 337 -5.62 -19.92 -10.61
CA SER A 337 -5.18 -21.31 -10.86
C SER A 337 -3.81 -21.63 -10.24
N PHE A 338 -3.06 -20.63 -9.81
CA PHE A 338 -1.74 -20.79 -9.20
C PHE A 338 -1.81 -20.61 -7.68
N GLU A 339 -2.42 -19.54 -7.22
CA GLU A 339 -2.58 -19.21 -5.81
C GLU A 339 -3.88 -19.84 -5.25
N THR A 340 -3.81 -21.12 -4.92
CA THR A 340 -5.01 -21.94 -4.58
C THR A 340 -5.09 -22.40 -3.13
N LEU A 341 -4.05 -22.15 -2.31
CA LEU A 341 -3.86 -22.83 -1.03
C LEU A 341 -4.85 -22.43 0.07
N LYS A 342 -5.33 -21.17 0.08
CA LYS A 342 -6.25 -20.64 1.11
C LYS A 342 -5.82 -20.96 2.55
N ASN A 343 -4.55 -20.69 2.87
CA ASN A 343 -3.98 -21.05 4.18
C ASN A 343 -4.75 -20.46 5.37
N PHE A 344 -5.43 -19.31 5.17
CA PHE A 344 -6.28 -18.69 6.18
C PHE A 344 -7.46 -19.57 6.62
N ASP A 345 -7.91 -20.52 5.81
CA ASP A 345 -9.02 -21.44 6.13
C ASP A 345 -8.55 -22.75 6.81
N LYS A 346 -7.24 -23.00 6.84
CA LYS A 346 -6.70 -24.25 7.37
C LYS A 346 -6.67 -24.25 8.90
N LYS A 347 -7.25 -25.27 9.54
CA LYS A 347 -7.31 -25.38 11.00
C LYS A 347 -5.95 -25.63 11.66
N SER A 348 -5.05 -26.34 10.99
CA SER A 348 -3.71 -26.63 11.51
C SER A 348 -2.66 -26.50 10.40
N LEU A 349 -1.58 -25.81 10.71
CA LEU A 349 -0.41 -25.66 9.86
C LEU A 349 0.84 -26.01 10.68
N THR A 350 1.79 -26.70 10.08
CA THR A 350 2.95 -27.28 10.78
C THR A 350 4.03 -26.26 11.10
N ASN A 351 4.11 -25.19 10.30
CA ASN A 351 5.10 -24.13 10.44
C ASN A 351 4.43 -22.77 10.69
N ASP A 352 5.12 -21.92 11.41
CA ASP A 352 4.60 -20.58 11.73
C ASP A 352 5.01 -19.56 10.67
N VAL A 353 6.29 -19.53 10.29
CA VAL A 353 6.85 -18.49 9.42
C VAL A 353 7.57 -19.10 8.22
N PHE A 354 7.18 -18.69 7.03
CA PHE A 354 7.84 -19.01 5.76
C PHE A 354 8.69 -17.84 5.28
N PHE A 355 9.91 -18.14 4.84
CA PHE A 355 10.74 -17.20 4.10
C PHE A 355 11.56 -17.91 3.04
N ALA A 356 11.53 -17.38 1.81
CA ALA A 356 12.36 -17.87 0.71
C ALA A 356 13.01 -16.71 -0.03
N MET A 357 14.27 -16.89 -0.43
CA MET A 357 14.98 -15.94 -1.29
C MET A 357 15.80 -16.64 -2.35
N SER A 358 16.19 -15.90 -3.39
CA SER A 358 16.99 -16.42 -4.51
C SER A 358 18.37 -15.74 -4.63
N HIS A 359 18.75 -14.89 -3.67
CA HIS A 359 20.07 -14.25 -3.68
C HIS A 359 21.17 -15.30 -3.57
N GLY A 360 22.18 -15.18 -4.43
CA GLY A 360 23.26 -16.19 -4.48
C GLY A 360 22.92 -17.47 -5.24
N VAL A 361 21.67 -17.65 -5.68
CA VAL A 361 21.27 -18.81 -6.47
C VAL A 361 21.80 -18.68 -7.91
N HIS A 362 22.44 -19.75 -8.39
CA HIS A 362 22.89 -19.87 -9.78
C HIS A 362 22.38 -21.17 -10.39
N ARG A 363 21.71 -21.08 -11.54
CA ARG A 363 21.07 -22.22 -12.22
C ARG A 363 20.17 -23.07 -11.30
N GLY A 364 19.50 -22.42 -10.36
CA GLY A 364 18.56 -23.06 -9.42
C GLY A 364 19.19 -23.64 -8.16
N VAL A 365 20.49 -23.49 -7.95
CA VAL A 365 21.21 -24.00 -6.78
C VAL A 365 21.86 -22.85 -6.02
N LEU A 366 21.77 -22.87 -4.68
CA LEU A 366 22.46 -21.91 -3.82
C LEU A 366 23.97 -22.19 -3.84
N LYS A 367 24.75 -21.16 -4.14
CA LYS A 367 26.22 -21.22 -4.09
C LYS A 367 26.73 -20.68 -2.75
N LYS A 368 27.75 -21.35 -2.20
CA LYS A 368 28.45 -20.88 -0.99
C LYS A 368 29.07 -19.49 -1.19
N GLY A 369 29.17 -18.71 -0.12
CA GLY A 369 29.94 -17.47 -0.05
C GLY A 369 29.24 -16.20 -0.50
N LYS A 370 27.93 -16.23 -0.79
CA LYS A 370 27.15 -15.00 -1.00
C LYS A 370 26.35 -14.67 0.25
N PHE A 371 26.68 -13.53 0.85
CA PHE A 371 25.98 -12.98 2.00
C PHE A 371 24.80 -12.11 1.57
N ASP A 372 23.75 -12.10 2.39
CA ASP A 372 22.57 -11.23 2.24
C ASP A 372 22.13 -10.74 3.62
N GLU A 373 21.93 -9.43 3.76
CA GLU A 373 21.57 -8.79 5.04
C GLU A 373 20.28 -9.38 5.66
N ARG A 374 19.38 -9.89 4.83
CA ARG A 374 18.16 -10.56 5.28
C ARG A 374 18.43 -11.83 6.08
N GLU A 375 19.55 -12.50 5.85
CA GLU A 375 19.96 -13.67 6.66
C GLU A 375 20.21 -13.28 8.11
N ASN A 376 20.88 -12.14 8.35
CA ASN A 376 21.12 -11.63 9.70
C ASN A 376 19.81 -11.29 10.40
N PHE A 377 18.89 -10.63 9.68
CA PHE A 377 17.58 -10.31 10.23
C PHE A 377 16.81 -11.58 10.64
N ILE A 378 16.76 -12.60 9.77
CA ILE A 378 16.09 -13.87 10.07
C ILE A 378 16.76 -14.61 11.23
N THR A 379 18.09 -14.61 11.30
CA THR A 379 18.83 -15.22 12.42
C THR A 379 18.46 -14.56 13.74
N ARG A 380 18.54 -13.22 13.78
CA ARG A 380 18.18 -12.45 14.99
C ARG A 380 16.70 -12.67 15.38
N LEU A 381 15.81 -12.79 14.40
CA LEU A 381 14.42 -13.07 14.66
C LEU A 381 14.22 -14.46 15.28
N GLN A 382 14.94 -15.49 14.79
CA GLN A 382 14.91 -16.84 15.37
C GLN A 382 15.42 -16.87 16.82
N ASP A 383 16.48 -16.10 17.12
CA ASP A 383 17.03 -15.98 18.48
C ASP A 383 16.06 -15.31 19.44
N LEU A 384 15.33 -14.28 18.98
CA LEU A 384 14.35 -13.56 19.79
C LEU A 384 13.06 -14.35 20.06
N ILE A 385 12.68 -15.24 19.18
CA ILE A 385 11.41 -16.02 19.27
C ILE A 385 11.67 -17.51 19.01
N PRO A 386 12.41 -18.20 19.90
CA PRO A 386 12.89 -19.57 19.67
C PRO A 386 11.77 -20.62 19.57
N ASN A 387 10.57 -20.32 20.08
CA ASN A 387 9.42 -21.21 20.03
C ASN A 387 8.67 -21.18 18.67
N ILE A 388 9.04 -20.28 17.77
CA ILE A 388 8.41 -20.14 16.45
C ILE A 388 9.12 -21.03 15.44
N LYS A 389 8.35 -21.81 14.69
CA LYS A 389 8.87 -22.71 13.65
C LYS A 389 9.01 -22.01 12.32
N PHE A 390 10.27 -21.84 11.88
CA PHE A 390 10.61 -21.23 10.61
C PHE A 390 10.81 -22.27 9.52
N ASP A 391 10.25 -22.03 8.34
CA ASP A 391 10.47 -22.78 7.09
C ASP A 391 11.25 -21.89 6.12
N LEU A 392 12.57 -22.15 5.96
CA LEU A 392 13.52 -21.25 5.31
C LEU A 392 14.11 -21.88 4.06
N TYR A 393 14.19 -21.10 2.96
CA TYR A 393 14.73 -21.57 1.69
C TYR A 393 15.63 -20.52 1.01
N GLY A 394 16.69 -21.01 0.34
CA GLY A 394 17.64 -20.19 -0.39
C GLY A 394 18.62 -19.42 0.51
N MET A 395 18.78 -19.83 1.76
CA MET A 395 19.68 -19.24 2.76
C MET A 395 20.18 -20.29 3.76
N LYS A 396 21.20 -19.97 4.55
CA LYS A 396 21.71 -20.81 5.66
C LYS A 396 21.87 -22.29 5.29
N ASN A 397 22.46 -22.59 4.13
CA ASN A 397 22.60 -23.94 3.59
C ASN A 397 21.29 -24.65 3.16
N HIS A 398 20.13 -24.04 3.35
CA HIS A 398 18.88 -24.56 2.78
C HIS A 398 18.80 -24.21 1.30
N GLN A 399 18.61 -25.23 0.46
CA GLN A 399 18.45 -25.00 -0.97
C GLN A 399 17.14 -24.29 -1.29
N PRO A 400 17.08 -23.53 -2.40
CA PRO A 400 15.83 -22.90 -2.85
C PRO A 400 14.84 -23.98 -3.31
N VAL A 401 13.56 -23.66 -3.18
CA VAL A 401 12.45 -24.48 -3.69
C VAL A 401 11.80 -23.82 -4.90
N TRP A 402 11.30 -24.64 -5.82
CA TRP A 402 10.76 -24.21 -7.11
C TRP A 402 9.49 -24.97 -7.44
N ALA A 403 8.66 -24.39 -8.31
CA ALA A 403 7.42 -25.00 -8.81
C ALA A 403 6.56 -25.58 -7.69
N ASP A 404 6.09 -26.81 -7.79
CA ASP A 404 5.22 -27.44 -6.80
C ASP A 404 5.86 -27.58 -5.41
N ASN A 405 7.19 -27.74 -5.35
CA ASN A 405 7.89 -27.78 -4.05
C ASN A 405 7.79 -26.43 -3.31
N PHE A 406 7.77 -25.33 -4.05
CA PHE A 406 7.52 -24.00 -3.47
C PHE A 406 6.07 -23.89 -2.96
N ILE A 407 5.09 -24.32 -3.74
CA ILE A 407 3.68 -24.34 -3.33
C ILE A 407 3.48 -25.25 -2.11
N ASN A 408 4.09 -26.44 -2.12
CA ASN A 408 4.04 -27.38 -0.98
C ASN A 408 4.69 -26.79 0.29
N ALA A 409 5.77 -26.03 0.17
CA ALA A 409 6.37 -25.32 1.30
C ALA A 409 5.42 -24.26 1.84
N LEU A 410 4.83 -23.42 0.97
CA LEU A 410 3.83 -22.41 1.37
C LEU A 410 2.64 -23.05 2.07
N SER A 411 2.19 -24.22 1.62
CA SER A 411 0.97 -24.88 2.12
C SER A 411 1.01 -25.21 3.60
N ARG A 412 2.19 -25.21 4.22
CA ARG A 412 2.44 -25.60 5.62
C ARG A 412 2.57 -24.44 6.58
N SER A 413 2.63 -23.18 6.08
CA SER A 413 2.99 -22.02 6.88
C SER A 413 1.85 -21.02 7.06
N LYS A 414 1.79 -20.38 8.23
CA LYS A 414 0.76 -19.38 8.59
C LYS A 414 1.14 -17.96 8.08
N ILE A 415 2.41 -17.63 8.27
CA ILE A 415 2.95 -16.28 8.06
C ILE A 415 3.98 -16.33 6.94
N GLY A 416 3.99 -15.34 6.07
CA GLY A 416 5.01 -15.12 5.07
C GLY A 416 5.78 -13.84 5.32
N LEU A 417 7.11 -13.88 5.24
CA LEU A 417 7.93 -12.66 5.30
C LEU A 417 8.27 -12.21 3.88
N ASN A 418 8.04 -10.93 3.61
CA ASN A 418 8.46 -10.29 2.37
C ASN A 418 9.44 -9.16 2.68
N LEU A 419 10.71 -9.49 2.80
CA LEU A 419 11.80 -8.56 3.08
C LEU A 419 12.41 -8.05 1.78
N SER A 420 12.61 -6.73 1.68
CA SER A 420 13.28 -6.08 0.56
C SER A 420 14.78 -6.39 0.56
N GLN A 421 15.38 -6.42 -0.63
CA GLN A 421 16.83 -6.33 -0.76
C GLN A 421 17.22 -4.85 -0.75
N GLY A 422 18.01 -4.43 0.25
CA GLY A 422 18.34 -3.03 0.50
C GLY A 422 17.15 -2.23 1.06
N ILE A 423 17.17 -0.91 0.90
CA ILE A 423 16.17 0.00 1.47
C ILE A 423 14.80 -0.22 0.80
N PRO A 424 13.71 -0.39 1.56
CA PRO A 424 12.36 -0.49 1.01
C PRO A 424 12.00 0.71 0.13
N LEU A 425 11.27 0.46 -0.96
CA LEU A 425 10.85 1.49 -1.91
C LEU A 425 9.33 1.57 -1.96
N LYS A 426 8.80 2.80 -1.92
CA LYS A 426 7.35 3.05 -1.94
C LYS A 426 6.68 2.39 -3.15
N TYR A 427 5.59 1.68 -2.91
CA TYR A 427 4.77 0.92 -3.87
C TYR A 427 5.49 -0.25 -4.56
N TYR A 428 6.79 -0.42 -4.36
CA TYR A 428 7.46 -1.59 -4.89
C TYR A 428 7.27 -2.79 -3.96
N SER A 429 6.88 -3.92 -4.54
CA SER A 429 6.89 -5.22 -3.88
C SER A 429 7.47 -6.27 -4.81
N SER A 430 8.11 -7.29 -4.24
CA SER A 430 8.57 -8.43 -5.03
C SER A 430 7.40 -9.34 -5.41
N ASP A 431 7.58 -10.16 -6.44
CA ASP A 431 6.63 -11.20 -6.86
C ASP A 431 6.23 -12.14 -5.69
N ARG A 432 7.15 -12.42 -4.78
CA ARG A 432 6.89 -13.20 -3.57
C ARG A 432 5.74 -12.63 -2.73
N PHE A 433 5.62 -11.31 -2.61
CA PHE A 433 4.52 -10.69 -1.86
C PHE A 433 3.15 -11.12 -2.41
N ALA A 434 2.98 -11.07 -3.73
CA ALA A 434 1.74 -11.49 -4.39
C ALA A 434 1.47 -12.98 -4.17
N GLN A 435 2.52 -13.83 -4.28
CA GLN A 435 2.41 -15.27 -4.07
C GLN A 435 2.00 -15.62 -2.62
N LEU A 436 2.56 -14.94 -1.63
CA LEU A 436 2.24 -15.16 -0.21
C LEU A 436 0.80 -14.79 0.10
N ILE A 437 0.38 -13.57 -0.26
CA ILE A 437 -0.99 -13.08 -0.04
C ILE A 437 -2.00 -13.91 -0.84
N GLY A 438 -1.71 -14.19 -2.10
CA GLY A 438 -2.60 -14.95 -2.97
C GLY A 438 -2.87 -16.37 -2.46
N ASN A 439 -1.91 -16.98 -1.79
CA ASN A 439 -2.06 -18.28 -1.13
C ASN A 439 -2.64 -18.23 0.30
N GLY A 440 -2.97 -17.03 0.77
CA GLY A 440 -3.70 -16.85 2.04
C GLY A 440 -2.82 -16.91 3.28
N LEU A 441 -1.53 -16.51 3.19
CA LEU A 441 -0.68 -16.33 4.35
C LEU A 441 -0.86 -14.91 4.91
N LEU A 442 -0.70 -14.75 6.23
CA LEU A 442 -0.51 -13.44 6.85
C LEU A 442 0.88 -12.92 6.47
N VAL A 443 0.95 -11.77 5.80
CA VAL A 443 2.23 -11.29 5.27
C VAL A 443 2.75 -10.11 6.07
N PHE A 444 3.99 -10.22 6.55
CA PHE A 444 4.76 -9.11 7.09
C PHE A 444 5.72 -8.58 6.04
N ILE A 445 5.77 -7.28 5.91
CA ILE A 445 6.69 -6.55 5.04
C ILE A 445 7.54 -5.60 5.87
N ASP A 446 8.72 -5.28 5.36
CA ASP A 446 9.54 -4.21 5.90
C ASP A 446 8.89 -2.85 5.60
N GLU A 447 8.99 -1.95 6.57
CA GLU A 447 8.52 -0.57 6.47
C GLU A 447 9.68 0.36 6.17
N LYS A 448 9.39 1.48 5.46
CA LYS A 448 10.37 2.53 5.16
C LYS A 448 10.39 3.57 6.27
#